data_ad222b4d62d94e11034a89ff01577643
#
_entry.id   ad222b4d62d94e11034a89ff01577643
#
_cell.length_a   1.000
_cell.length_b   1.000
_cell.length_c   1.000
_cell.angle_alpha   90.00
_cell.angle_beta   90.00
_cell.angle_gamma   90.00
#
_symmetry.space_group_name_H-M   'P 1'
#
loop_
_entity.id
_entity.type
_entity.pdbx_description
1 polymer ?
#
loop_
_entity_poly.entity_id
_entity_poly.type
_entity_poly.pdbx_seq_one_letter_code
_entity_poly.pdbx_strand_id
1 'polypeptide(L)'
;MPHEPLHIEELGGTREGQRVLCLRGPLIITNLFQFQSIVRANTTDFLILDLTQVPFVDSAGVGALVGAYVTHDKGRRLALVGVTERVRNTMHVAHVEQFFQFYETVKAAQNADASSADLSAGSRENSKQHGVHEAFQPNVVF
;
A
#
# COMPACT_ATOMS: atom_id res chain seq x y z
N MET A 1 19.63 -23.56 -3.60
CA MET A 1 18.69 -23.17 -2.62
C MET A 1 17.39 -22.65 -3.22
N PRO A 2 16.35 -23.26 -2.88
CA PRO A 2 15.09 -22.81 -3.44
C PRO A 2 14.76 -21.44 -2.87
N HIS A 3 14.24 -20.59 -3.71
CA HIS A 3 13.76 -19.37 -3.20
C HIS A 3 12.40 -19.58 -2.61
N GLU A 4 12.08 -18.79 -1.64
CA GLU A 4 10.80 -18.89 -0.98
C GLU A 4 9.74 -18.33 -1.92
N PRO A 5 8.66 -19.05 -2.10
CA PRO A 5 7.60 -18.56 -2.97
C PRO A 5 6.84 -17.41 -2.32
N LEU A 6 6.29 -16.58 -3.16
CA LEU A 6 5.38 -15.54 -2.72
C LEU A 6 3.98 -15.98 -3.08
N HIS A 7 3.10 -16.01 -2.10
CA HIS A 7 1.70 -16.34 -2.31
C HIS A 7 0.89 -15.07 -2.11
N ILE A 8 0.02 -14.77 -3.06
CA ILE A 8 -0.82 -13.59 -2.97
C ILE A 8 -2.27 -14.04 -3.07
N GLU A 9 -3.05 -13.67 -2.07
CA GLU A 9 -4.47 -13.94 -2.05
C GLU A 9 -5.20 -12.62 -2.18
N GLU A 10 -6.11 -12.55 -3.13
CA GLU A 10 -6.86 -11.34 -3.38
C GLU A 10 -8.24 -11.47 -2.79
N LEU A 11 -8.60 -10.55 -1.92
CA LEU A 11 -9.86 -10.59 -1.20
C LEU A 11 -10.64 -9.30 -1.45
N GLY A 12 -11.96 -9.40 -1.42
CA GLY A 12 -12.80 -8.22 -1.47
C GLY A 12 -12.69 -7.46 -0.17
N GLY A 13 -12.96 -6.17 -0.22
CA GLY A 13 -12.98 -5.37 0.98
C GLY A 13 -14.35 -5.32 1.60
N THR A 14 -14.50 -4.49 2.61
CA THR A 14 -15.78 -4.28 3.29
C THR A 14 -16.66 -3.30 2.54
N ARG A 15 -16.11 -2.63 1.54
CA ARG A 15 -16.85 -1.65 0.76
C ARG A 15 -16.52 -1.83 -0.70
N GLU A 16 -17.42 -1.36 -1.55
CA GLU A 16 -17.18 -1.34 -2.96
C GLU A 16 -15.98 -0.40 -3.23
N GLY A 17 -15.12 -0.78 -4.15
CA GLY A 17 -13.92 0.01 -4.43
C GLY A 17 -12.77 -0.27 -3.50
N GLN A 18 -12.87 -1.32 -2.67
CA GLN A 18 -11.82 -1.68 -1.73
C GLN A 18 -11.37 -3.11 -2.00
N ARG A 19 -10.08 -3.33 -1.96
CA ARG A 19 -9.50 -4.66 -2.18
C ARG A 19 -8.38 -4.89 -1.19
N VAL A 20 -8.23 -6.15 -0.79
CA VAL A 20 -7.14 -6.56 0.09
C VAL A 20 -6.30 -7.58 -0.64
N LEU A 21 -4.98 -7.37 -0.65
CA LEU A 21 -4.03 -8.36 -1.14
C LEU A 21 -3.24 -8.86 0.05
N CYS A 22 -3.38 -10.14 0.36
CA CYS A 22 -2.61 -10.77 1.43
C CYS A 22 -1.38 -11.42 0.82
N LEU A 23 -0.21 -10.96 1.21
CA LEU A 23 1.04 -11.50 0.73
C LEU A 23 1.65 -12.41 1.79
N ARG A 24 2.12 -13.57 1.36
CA ARG A 24 2.83 -14.48 2.25
C ARG A 24 4.14 -14.87 1.58
N GLY A 25 5.22 -14.62 2.28
CA GLY A 25 6.56 -14.87 1.78
C GLY A 25 7.28 -13.56 1.51
N PRO A 26 8.57 -13.64 1.19
CA PRO A 26 9.34 -12.43 0.96
C PRO A 26 8.98 -11.79 -0.38
N LEU A 27 9.13 -10.49 -0.46
CA LEU A 27 8.94 -9.76 -1.70
C LEU A 27 10.33 -9.37 -2.20
N ILE A 28 10.82 -10.08 -3.19
CA ILE A 28 12.20 -9.98 -3.64
C ILE A 28 12.27 -10.06 -5.16
N ILE A 29 13.46 -9.82 -5.69
CA ILE A 29 13.64 -9.70 -7.13
C ILE A 29 13.18 -10.95 -7.90
N THR A 30 13.26 -12.13 -7.27
CA THR A 30 12.93 -13.36 -7.99
C THR A 30 11.43 -13.65 -8.03
N ASN A 31 10.61 -12.93 -7.23
CA ASN A 31 9.18 -13.25 -7.21
C ASN A 31 8.28 -12.02 -7.32
N LEU A 32 8.84 -10.84 -7.54
CA LEU A 32 8.01 -9.64 -7.47
C LEU A 32 7.13 -9.43 -8.70
N PHE A 33 7.39 -10.12 -9.80
CA PHE A 33 6.59 -9.90 -11.01
C PHE A 33 5.13 -10.24 -10.81
N GLN A 34 4.84 -11.28 -10.04
CA GLN A 34 3.48 -11.66 -9.72
C GLN A 34 2.76 -10.52 -9.01
N PHE A 35 3.43 -9.94 -8.02
CA PHE A 35 2.89 -8.83 -7.27
C PHE A 35 2.65 -7.64 -8.20
N GLN A 36 3.62 -7.31 -9.03
CA GLN A 36 3.49 -6.17 -9.93
C GLN A 36 2.33 -6.35 -10.90
N SER A 37 2.16 -7.56 -11.41
CA SER A 37 1.06 -7.83 -12.34
C SER A 37 -0.29 -7.65 -11.68
N ILE A 38 -0.44 -8.14 -10.46
CA ILE A 38 -1.70 -8.04 -9.75
C ILE A 38 -2.03 -6.59 -9.42
N VAL A 39 -1.03 -5.84 -8.97
CA VAL A 39 -1.24 -4.43 -8.65
C VAL A 39 -1.61 -3.65 -9.90
N ARG A 40 -0.92 -3.92 -10.99
CA ARG A 40 -1.15 -3.19 -12.22
C ARG A 40 -2.54 -3.45 -12.78
N ALA A 41 -3.04 -4.67 -12.60
CA ALA A 41 -4.38 -5.03 -13.07
C ALA A 41 -5.48 -4.53 -12.16
N ASN A 42 -5.12 -4.07 -10.96
CA ASN A 42 -6.11 -3.70 -9.97
C ASN A 42 -6.44 -2.22 -10.08
N THR A 43 -7.68 -1.89 -10.37
CA THR A 43 -8.10 -0.50 -10.54
C THR A 43 -8.94 -0.02 -9.37
N THR A 44 -8.75 -0.65 -8.22
CA THR A 44 -9.48 -0.37 -7.01
C THR A 44 -9.16 1.01 -6.45
N ASP A 45 -10.15 1.68 -5.89
CA ASP A 45 -9.95 3.00 -5.30
C ASP A 45 -9.09 2.96 -4.06
N PHE A 46 -9.20 1.90 -3.27
CA PHE A 46 -8.41 1.74 -2.06
C PHE A 46 -7.86 0.33 -2.01
N LEU A 47 -6.56 0.22 -2.15
CA LEU A 47 -5.88 -1.07 -2.14
C LEU A 47 -5.16 -1.22 -0.81
N ILE A 48 -5.45 -2.32 -0.12
CA ILE A 48 -4.83 -2.64 1.17
C ILE A 48 -3.89 -3.80 0.94
N LEU A 49 -2.62 -3.60 1.24
CA LEU A 49 -1.62 -4.65 1.14
C LEU A 49 -1.33 -5.19 2.53
N ASP A 50 -1.73 -6.42 2.78
CA ASP A 50 -1.48 -7.06 4.06
C ASP A 50 -0.12 -7.73 3.99
N LEU A 51 0.85 -7.15 4.66
CA LEU A 51 2.23 -7.60 4.67
C LEU A 51 2.60 -8.29 5.97
N THR A 52 1.59 -8.69 6.76
CA THR A 52 1.83 -9.31 8.05
C THR A 52 2.72 -10.54 7.92
N GLN A 53 2.60 -11.27 6.83
CA GLN A 53 3.35 -12.50 6.62
C GLN A 53 4.47 -12.33 5.59
N VAL A 54 4.95 -11.11 5.43
CA VAL A 54 6.12 -10.82 4.60
C VAL A 54 7.29 -10.62 5.53
N PRO A 55 8.21 -11.59 5.61
CA PRO A 55 9.29 -11.50 6.59
C PRO A 55 10.37 -10.49 6.23
N PHE A 56 10.58 -10.26 4.94
CA PHE A 56 11.55 -9.27 4.52
C PHE A 56 11.32 -8.89 3.06
N VAL A 57 11.90 -7.79 2.67
CA VAL A 57 11.91 -7.34 1.27
C VAL A 57 13.35 -6.95 0.94
N ASP A 58 13.74 -7.14 -0.32
CA ASP A 58 15.04 -6.62 -0.77
C ASP A 58 14.80 -5.27 -1.46
N SER A 59 15.84 -4.69 -2.04
CA SER A 59 15.71 -3.40 -2.67
C SER A 59 14.74 -3.44 -3.84
N ALA A 60 14.69 -4.55 -4.56
CA ALA A 60 13.73 -4.69 -5.65
C ALA A 60 12.30 -4.77 -5.11
N GLY A 61 12.12 -5.43 -3.96
CA GLY A 61 10.83 -5.48 -3.31
C GLY A 61 10.37 -4.12 -2.85
N VAL A 62 11.28 -3.33 -2.28
CA VAL A 62 10.97 -1.96 -1.92
C VAL A 62 10.56 -1.17 -3.18
N GLY A 63 11.28 -1.36 -4.27
CA GLY A 63 10.94 -0.72 -5.53
C GLY A 63 9.55 -1.12 -6.01
N ALA A 64 9.18 -2.38 -5.81
CA ALA A 64 7.85 -2.84 -6.21
C ALA A 64 6.76 -2.19 -5.36
N LEU A 65 7.03 -1.99 -4.07
CA LEU A 65 6.06 -1.29 -3.20
C LEU A 65 5.91 0.17 -3.63
N VAL A 66 7.01 0.83 -3.93
CA VAL A 66 6.95 2.21 -4.42
C VAL A 66 6.21 2.26 -5.75
N GLY A 67 6.44 1.27 -6.61
CA GLY A 67 5.71 1.18 -7.87
C GLY A 67 4.22 1.04 -7.67
N ALA A 68 3.82 0.27 -6.66
CA ALA A 68 2.40 0.15 -6.32
C ALA A 68 1.84 1.49 -5.86
N TYR A 69 2.59 2.22 -5.04
CA TYR A 69 2.18 3.52 -4.59
C TYR A 69 1.98 4.46 -5.79
N VAL A 70 2.93 4.48 -6.70
CA VAL A 70 2.84 5.35 -7.88
C VAL A 70 1.66 4.97 -8.75
N THR A 71 1.43 3.68 -8.93
CA THR A 71 0.31 3.20 -9.73
C THR A 71 -1.03 3.66 -9.17
N HIS A 72 -1.12 3.74 -7.84
CA HIS A 72 -2.37 4.12 -7.17
C HIS A 72 -2.39 5.58 -6.77
N ASP A 73 -1.55 6.40 -7.37
CA ASP A 73 -1.41 7.78 -6.97
C ASP A 73 -2.52 8.69 -7.49
N LYS A 74 -3.16 8.36 -8.58
CA LYS A 74 -4.09 9.29 -9.22
C LYS A 74 -5.48 9.15 -8.65
N GLY A 75 -5.67 9.70 -7.48
CA GLY A 75 -6.97 9.68 -6.83
C GLY A 75 -7.30 8.39 -6.15
N ARG A 76 -6.37 7.44 -6.15
CA ARG A 76 -6.56 6.18 -5.46
C ARG A 76 -5.67 6.16 -4.23
N ARG A 77 -5.96 5.23 -3.32
CA ARG A 77 -5.24 5.16 -2.06
C ARG A 77 -4.66 3.78 -1.88
N LEU A 78 -3.56 3.73 -1.14
CA LEU A 78 -2.84 2.50 -0.86
C LEU A 78 -2.46 2.48 0.61
N ALA A 79 -2.74 1.39 1.29
CA ALA A 79 -2.36 1.22 2.69
C ALA A 79 -1.54 -0.04 2.85
N LEU A 80 -0.58 -0.01 3.75
CA LEU A 80 0.21 -1.17 4.12
C LEU A 80 -0.18 -1.61 5.52
N VAL A 81 -0.41 -2.90 5.70
CA VAL A 81 -0.91 -3.44 6.95
C VAL A 81 0.07 -4.45 7.51
N GLY A 82 0.29 -4.37 8.81
CA GLY A 82 1.06 -5.37 9.52
C GLY A 82 2.52 -5.46 9.13
N VAL A 83 3.08 -4.38 8.65
CA VAL A 83 4.47 -4.36 8.20
C VAL A 83 5.38 -4.71 9.36
N THR A 84 6.20 -5.75 9.18
CA THR A 84 7.11 -6.17 10.24
C THR A 84 8.18 -5.11 10.46
N GLU A 85 8.78 -5.16 11.63
CA GLU A 85 9.85 -4.22 11.95
C GLU A 85 10.98 -4.31 10.94
N ARG A 86 11.31 -5.51 10.53
CA ARG A 86 12.38 -5.72 9.56
C ARG A 86 12.07 -5.04 8.22
N VAL A 87 10.84 -5.21 7.74
CA VAL A 87 10.42 -4.60 6.48
C VAL A 87 10.37 -3.09 6.64
N ARG A 88 9.83 -2.61 7.76
CA ARG A 88 9.72 -1.19 8.02
C ARG A 88 11.10 -0.54 8.04
N ASN A 89 12.05 -1.22 8.67
CA ASN A 89 13.41 -0.71 8.76
C ASN A 89 14.04 -0.61 7.36
N THR A 90 13.80 -1.61 6.51
CA THR A 90 14.29 -1.55 5.14
C THR A 90 13.72 -0.36 4.40
N MET A 91 12.44 -0.09 4.59
CA MET A 91 11.80 1.06 3.96
C MET A 91 12.34 2.38 4.51
N HIS A 92 12.63 2.40 5.81
CA HIS A 92 13.19 3.58 6.45
C HIS A 92 14.57 3.91 5.86
N VAL A 93 15.41 2.89 5.73
CA VAL A 93 16.75 3.07 5.17
C VAL A 93 16.67 3.54 3.72
N ALA A 94 15.67 3.09 2.99
CA ALA A 94 15.47 3.50 1.60
C ALA A 94 14.79 4.86 1.47
N HIS A 95 14.39 5.47 2.58
CA HIS A 95 13.76 6.78 2.61
C HIS A 95 12.42 6.81 1.87
N VAL A 96 11.67 5.73 1.95
CA VAL A 96 10.36 5.67 1.28
C VAL A 96 9.21 5.50 2.27
N GLU A 97 9.53 5.40 3.54
CA GLU A 97 8.54 5.15 4.56
C GLU A 97 7.42 6.20 4.56
N GLN A 98 7.78 7.44 4.33
CA GLN A 98 6.84 8.55 4.39
C GLN A 98 5.81 8.54 3.27
N PHE A 99 5.99 7.74 2.24
CA PHE A 99 5.03 7.70 1.15
C PHE A 99 3.80 6.87 1.48
N PHE A 100 3.84 6.06 2.54
CA PHE A 100 2.80 5.08 2.78
C PHE A 100 2.02 5.36 4.05
N GLN A 101 0.78 4.88 4.05
CA GLN A 101 -0.05 4.85 5.24
C GLN A 101 0.06 3.46 5.84
N PHE A 102 0.34 3.38 7.13
CA PHE A 102 0.56 2.11 7.81
C PHE A 102 -0.55 1.87 8.81
N TYR A 103 -1.03 0.64 8.86
CA TYR A 103 -2.01 0.22 9.84
C TYR A 103 -1.57 -1.11 10.42
N GLU A 104 -2.01 -1.42 11.63
CA GLU A 104 -1.59 -2.66 12.26
C GLU A 104 -2.40 -3.85 11.79
N THR A 105 -3.64 -3.64 11.39
CA THR A 105 -4.51 -4.72 10.94
C THR A 105 -5.29 -4.27 9.72
N VAL A 106 -5.76 -5.25 8.97
CA VAL A 106 -6.64 -4.99 7.83
C VAL A 106 -7.88 -4.25 8.30
N LYS A 107 -8.42 -4.67 9.45
CA LYS A 107 -9.64 -4.05 9.97
C LYS A 107 -9.40 -2.57 10.28
N ALA A 108 -8.24 -2.23 10.82
CA ALA A 108 -7.92 -0.84 11.11
C ALA A 108 -7.88 -0.01 9.83
N ALA A 109 -7.29 -0.56 8.76
CA ALA A 109 -7.25 0.14 7.49
C ALA A 109 -8.65 0.29 6.91
N GLN A 110 -9.47 -0.74 7.02
CA GLN A 110 -10.84 -0.68 6.53
C GLN A 110 -11.68 0.33 7.31
N ASN A 111 -11.48 0.39 8.62
CA ASN A 111 -12.19 1.36 9.44
C ASN A 111 -11.77 2.79 9.11
N ALA A 112 -10.50 3.00 8.82
CA ALA A 112 -10.02 4.31 8.44
C ALA A 112 -10.63 4.75 7.11
N ASP A 113 -10.81 3.80 6.18
CA ASP A 113 -11.45 4.09 4.91
C ASP A 113 -12.90 4.52 5.13
N ALA A 114 -13.61 3.83 5.99
CA ALA A 114 -15.00 4.19 6.29
C ALA A 114 -15.06 5.58 6.91
N SER A 115 -14.16 5.89 7.84
CA SER A 115 -14.12 7.21 8.45
C SER A 115 -13.80 8.28 7.43
N SER A 116 -12.86 8.01 6.54
CA SER A 116 -12.50 8.95 5.50
C SER A 116 -13.67 9.22 4.57
N ALA A 117 -14.41 8.18 4.22
CA ALA A 117 -15.58 8.33 3.36
C ALA A 117 -16.63 9.18 4.05
N ASP A 118 -16.85 8.96 5.34
CA ASP A 118 -17.82 9.76 6.09
C ASP A 118 -17.39 11.23 6.15
N LEU A 119 -16.12 11.45 6.39
CA LEU A 119 -15.62 12.81 6.44
C LEU A 119 -15.72 13.48 5.09
N SER A 120 -15.43 12.77 4.03
CA SER A 120 -15.56 13.31 2.69
C SER A 120 -16.97 13.72 2.39
N ALA A 121 -17.93 12.94 2.82
CA ALA A 121 -19.33 13.25 2.57
C ALA A 121 -19.71 14.52 3.30
N GLY A 122 -19.16 14.76 4.48
CA GLY A 122 -19.54 15.90 5.27
C GLY A 122 -18.76 17.17 4.97
N SER A 123 -17.55 17.06 4.45
CA SER A 123 -16.72 18.24 4.31
C SER A 123 -15.94 18.21 3.01
N ARG A 124 -16.59 17.85 1.95
CA ARG A 124 -15.87 17.67 0.73
C ARG A 124 -15.26 18.94 0.19
N GLU A 125 -15.83 20.07 0.47
CA GLU A 125 -15.25 21.28 -0.01
C GLU A 125 -13.95 21.59 0.68
N ASN A 126 -13.73 21.11 1.89
CA ASN A 126 -12.48 21.33 2.54
C ASN A 126 -11.40 20.47 2.00
N SER A 127 -11.73 19.32 1.52
CA SER A 127 -10.71 18.38 1.15
C SER A 127 -9.95 18.80 -0.06
N LYS A 128 -10.42 19.81 -0.76
CA LYS A 128 -9.66 20.14 -1.87
C LYS A 128 -8.57 21.07 -1.58
N GLN A 129 -8.63 21.77 -0.58
CA GLN A 129 -7.56 22.49 -0.30
C GLN A 129 -6.57 21.86 0.43
N HIS A 130 -6.34 21.30 0.64
CA HIS A 130 -5.33 20.77 1.35
C HIS A 130 -4.48 20.07 0.83
N GLY A 131 -4.57 20.10 0.36
CA GLY A 131 -3.99 19.48 0.08
C GLY A 131 -3.51 18.88 -0.25
N VAL A 132 -3.51 19.01 -0.44
CA VAL A 132 -3.23 18.35 -0.48
C VAL A 132 -2.68 18.19 -0.82
N HIS A 133 -2.46 18.36 -1.04
CA HIS A 133 -1.96 18.01 -1.21
C HIS A 133 -1.24 18.40 -1.48
N GLU A 134 -1.07 18.75 -1.76
CA GLU A 134 -0.51 19.03 -1.72
C GLU A 134 0.20 18.90 -1.48
N ALA A 135 0.41 18.92 -1.29
CA ALA A 135 1.06 18.61 -0.78
C ALA A 135 1.81 18.21 -0.88
N PHE A 136 2.03 18.22 -1.24
CA PHE A 136 2.75 17.55 -1.21
C PHE A 136 3.44 17.58 -1.96
N GLN A 137 3.45 17.76 -2.44
CA GLN A 137 4.08 17.46 -2.97
C GLN A 137 5.05 17.26 -3.23
N PRO A 138 5.29 17.30 -3.28
CA PRO A 138 6.21 16.88 -3.35
C PRO A 138 6.97 16.46 -3.49
N ASN A 139 7.12 16.50 -3.46
CA ASN A 139 7.77 16.05 -3.25
C ASN A 139 8.46 15.54 -3.74
N VAL A 140 8.23 15.62 -4.10
CA VAL A 140 8.76 15.03 -4.49
C VAL A 140 9.78 15.03 -4.93
N VAL A 141 10.05 15.14 -5.16
CA VAL A 141 11.00 15.22 -5.48
C VAL A 141 12.00 14.51 -5.44
N PHE A 142 12.40 14.16 -5.81
CA PHE A 142 13.54 13.62 -5.58
C PHE A 142 14.35 13.42 -6.65
#